data_ba45dd6621a2175c68c57ccad50c1a70
#
_entry.id   ba45dd6621a2175c68c57ccad50c1a70
#
_cell.length_a   1.000
_cell.length_b   1.000
_cell.length_c   1.000
_cell.angle_alpha   90.00
_cell.angle_beta   90.00
_cell.angle_gamma   90.00
#
_symmetry.space_group_name_H-M   'P 1'
#
loop_
_entity.id
_entity.type
_entity.pdbx_description
1 polymer ?
#
loop_
_entity_poly.entity_id
_entity_poly.type
_entity_poly.pdbx_seq_one_letter_code
_entity_poly.pdbx_strand_id
1 'polypeptide(L)'
;MKKTFIYILSIIVISIIAKPIIAQDFNKESFNQVYLDTYVNKAILYGYCTADGVRESIIFRHNYNRSLKDYTIDSNLVLSVNEKLNDVQITIVFATWCPDSQREVPRFIEILRVMDYPVDMLNIIAVDRNKTVEEIDIKDLNVNFVPTFIFSKNDVEIGRIVEMPVSTLESDIVEILFKTN
;
A
#
# COMPACT_ATOMS: atom_id res chain seq x y z
N MET A 1 -62.37 49.03 12.45
CA MET A 1 -61.78 47.86 13.12
C MET A 1 -60.94 47.11 12.10
N LYS A 2 -59.59 47.29 12.11
CA LYS A 2 -58.68 46.66 11.18
C LYS A 2 -58.07 45.49 11.92
N LYS A 3 -58.28 44.26 11.44
CA LYS A 3 -57.66 43.04 11.97
C LYS A 3 -56.30 42.83 11.29
N THR A 4 -55.22 42.95 12.06
CA THR A 4 -53.87 42.71 11.63
C THR A 4 -53.58 41.19 11.75
N PHE A 5 -53.35 40.51 10.62
CA PHE A 5 -52.91 39.11 10.57
C PHE A 5 -51.38 39.09 10.72
N ILE A 6 -50.88 38.48 11.83
CA ILE A 6 -49.46 38.25 12.06
C ILE A 6 -49.16 36.84 11.51
N TYR A 7 -48.35 36.77 10.43
CA TYR A 7 -47.82 35.51 9.93
C TYR A 7 -46.54 35.19 10.71
N ILE A 8 -46.61 34.15 11.53
CA ILE A 8 -45.42 33.58 12.18
C ILE A 8 -44.75 32.65 11.18
N LEU A 9 -43.61 33.09 10.65
CA LEU A 9 -42.77 32.30 9.77
C LEU A 9 -41.88 31.40 10.66
N SER A 10 -42.26 30.12 10.82
CA SER A 10 -41.40 29.15 11.54
C SER A 10 -40.28 28.69 10.64
N ILE A 11 -39.04 29.17 10.94
CA ILE A 11 -37.83 28.71 10.31
C ILE A 11 -37.45 27.36 10.93
N ILE A 12 -37.63 26.30 10.18
CA ILE A 12 -37.11 24.97 10.55
C ILE A 12 -35.61 24.94 10.21
N VAL A 13 -34.77 25.11 11.24
CA VAL A 13 -33.34 24.87 11.12
C VAL A 13 -33.10 23.38 11.09
N ILE A 14 -32.89 22.82 9.91
CA ILE A 14 -32.44 21.45 9.76
C ILE A 14 -30.95 21.43 10.13
N SER A 15 -30.62 21.06 11.38
CA SER A 15 -29.27 20.71 11.81
C SER A 15 -28.84 19.44 11.08
N ILE A 16 -28.05 19.60 10.02
CA ILE A 16 -27.29 18.50 9.43
C ILE A 16 -26.20 18.15 10.44
N ILE A 17 -26.47 17.13 11.27
CA ILE A 17 -25.45 16.53 12.12
C ILE A 17 -24.52 15.77 11.18
N ALA A 18 -23.46 16.42 10.72
CA ALA A 18 -22.34 15.74 10.10
C ALA A 18 -21.78 14.76 11.14
N LYS A 19 -22.01 13.45 10.91
CA LYS A 19 -21.35 12.42 11.71
C LYS A 19 -19.84 12.65 11.55
N PRO A 20 -19.07 12.77 12.63
CA PRO A 20 -17.63 12.79 12.50
C PRO A 20 -17.22 11.49 11.80
N ILE A 21 -16.49 11.60 10.71
CA ILE A 21 -15.74 10.48 10.15
C ILE A 21 -14.79 10.09 11.27
N ILE A 22 -15.11 9.01 11.97
CA ILE A 22 -14.20 8.40 12.91
C ILE A 22 -13.04 7.93 12.04
N ALA A 23 -11.94 8.70 12.02
CA ALA A 23 -10.67 8.17 11.58
C ALA A 23 -10.48 6.89 12.40
N GLN A 24 -10.51 5.73 11.75
CA GLN A 24 -10.17 4.50 12.41
C GLN A 24 -8.74 4.69 12.90
N ASP A 25 -8.58 4.84 14.20
CA ASP A 25 -7.30 4.74 14.88
C ASP A 25 -6.78 3.32 14.57
N PHE A 26 -5.98 3.21 13.50
CA PHE A 26 -5.27 1.99 13.21
C PHE A 26 -4.30 1.78 14.36
N ASN A 27 -4.72 0.99 15.31
CA ASN A 27 -3.91 0.66 16.49
C ASN A 27 -2.61 0.05 15.97
N LYS A 28 -1.47 0.66 16.31
CA LYS A 28 -0.12 0.23 15.90
C LYS A 28 0.15 -1.25 16.24
N GLU A 29 -0.62 -1.83 17.16
CA GLU A 29 -0.59 -3.25 17.51
C GLU A 29 -1.16 -4.17 16.40
N SER A 30 -1.90 -3.65 15.42
CA SER A 30 -2.45 -4.43 14.31
C SER A 30 -1.49 -4.59 13.13
N PHE A 31 -0.34 -3.91 13.13
CA PHE A 31 0.66 -4.04 12.07
C PHE A 31 1.66 -5.16 12.33
N ASN A 32 2.20 -5.72 11.24
CA ASN A 32 3.28 -6.71 11.26
C ASN A 32 2.93 -7.99 12.04
N GLN A 33 1.67 -8.38 12.01
CA GLN A 33 1.19 -9.57 12.70
C GLN A 33 1.84 -10.83 12.12
N VAL A 34 2.06 -11.81 12.98
CA VAL A 34 2.64 -13.09 12.63
C VAL A 34 1.59 -14.17 12.76
N TYR A 35 1.39 -14.90 11.68
CA TYR A 35 0.46 -16.02 11.60
C TYR A 35 1.20 -17.33 11.34
N LEU A 36 0.63 -18.45 11.76
CA LEU A 36 1.13 -19.76 11.43
C LEU A 36 0.47 -20.26 10.14
N ASP A 37 1.25 -20.38 9.06
CA ASP A 37 0.82 -21.13 7.87
C ASP A 37 0.75 -22.62 8.24
N THR A 38 -0.45 -23.10 8.51
CA THR A 38 -0.68 -24.47 8.97
C THR A 38 -0.39 -25.52 7.89
N TYR A 39 -0.36 -25.13 6.61
CA TYR A 39 -0.06 -26.03 5.51
C TYR A 39 1.41 -26.50 5.52
N VAL A 40 2.33 -25.62 5.87
CA VAL A 40 3.77 -25.93 5.94
C VAL A 40 4.36 -25.80 7.34
N ASN A 41 3.54 -25.49 8.33
CA ASN A 41 3.91 -25.27 9.72
C ASN A 41 5.04 -24.22 9.86
N LYS A 42 4.89 -23.10 9.18
CA LYS A 42 5.85 -21.96 9.20
C LYS A 42 5.15 -20.66 9.51
N ALA A 43 5.83 -19.82 10.28
CA ALA A 43 5.37 -18.46 10.54
C ALA A 43 5.44 -17.59 9.27
N ILE A 44 4.42 -16.76 9.06
CA ILE A 44 4.31 -15.78 7.99
C ILE A 44 3.92 -14.42 8.56
N LEU A 45 4.27 -13.32 7.88
CA LEU A 45 3.62 -12.04 8.11
C LEU A 45 2.21 -12.08 7.53
N TYR A 46 1.27 -11.39 8.18
CA TYR A 46 -0.13 -11.41 7.79
C TYR A 46 -0.83 -10.09 8.14
N GLY A 47 -1.65 -9.58 7.22
CA GLY A 47 -2.34 -8.30 7.40
C GLY A 47 -1.46 -7.09 7.06
N TYR A 48 -1.79 -5.95 7.62
CA TYR A 48 -1.04 -4.73 7.37
C TYR A 48 0.38 -4.81 7.92
N CYS A 49 1.33 -4.29 7.13
CA CYS A 49 2.73 -4.19 7.49
C CYS A 49 3.25 -2.77 7.31
N THR A 50 4.30 -2.43 8.03
CA THR A 50 5.12 -1.24 7.76
C THR A 50 6.38 -1.62 6.99
N ALA A 51 6.98 -0.71 6.24
CA ALA A 51 8.22 -0.95 5.51
C ALA A 51 9.35 -1.40 6.45
N ASP A 52 9.47 -0.75 7.60
CA ASP A 52 10.45 -1.14 8.62
C ASP A 52 10.10 -2.47 9.29
N GLY A 53 8.81 -2.73 9.53
CA GLY A 53 8.35 -4.01 10.05
C GLY A 53 8.70 -5.18 9.12
N VAL A 54 8.54 -5.01 7.82
CA VAL A 54 8.97 -6.00 6.81
C VAL A 54 10.47 -6.21 6.86
N ARG A 55 11.27 -5.12 6.89
CA ARG A 55 12.73 -5.17 6.92
C ARG A 55 13.27 -5.84 8.19
N GLU A 56 12.69 -5.54 9.34
CA GLU A 56 13.20 -5.96 10.65
C GLU A 56 12.60 -7.29 11.14
N SER A 57 11.50 -7.75 10.51
CA SER A 57 10.84 -8.99 10.88
C SER A 57 11.81 -10.16 10.92
N ILE A 58 11.81 -10.91 12.02
CA ILE A 58 12.62 -12.13 12.14
C ILE A 58 12.28 -13.17 11.06
N ILE A 59 11.05 -13.10 10.51
CA ILE A 59 10.59 -14.01 9.45
C ILE A 59 11.15 -13.62 8.08
N PHE A 60 11.33 -12.33 7.81
CA PHE A 60 11.61 -11.83 6.47
C PHE A 60 13.00 -11.17 6.29
N ARG A 61 13.61 -10.63 7.34
CA ARG A 61 14.86 -9.87 7.26
C ARG A 61 16.03 -10.61 6.58
N HIS A 62 16.09 -11.95 6.72
CA HIS A 62 17.13 -12.72 6.06
C HIS A 62 16.99 -12.64 4.53
N ASN A 63 15.77 -12.80 4.02
CA ASN A 63 15.46 -12.66 2.61
C ASN A 63 15.63 -11.22 2.14
N TYR A 64 15.22 -10.24 2.98
CA TYR A 64 15.40 -8.82 2.73
C TYR A 64 16.87 -8.49 2.45
N ASN A 65 17.76 -8.81 3.38
CA ASN A 65 19.19 -8.53 3.24
C ASN A 65 19.83 -9.31 2.08
N ARG A 66 19.43 -10.56 1.87
CA ARG A 66 19.94 -11.38 0.77
C ARG A 66 19.54 -10.81 -0.60
N SER A 67 18.33 -10.30 -0.74
CA SER A 67 17.85 -9.69 -1.97
C SER A 67 18.65 -8.46 -2.38
N LEU A 68 19.14 -7.70 -1.41
CA LEU A 68 19.89 -6.45 -1.64
C LEU A 68 21.40 -6.65 -1.82
N LYS A 69 21.92 -7.82 -1.47
CA LYS A 69 23.38 -8.05 -1.40
C LYS A 69 24.13 -7.72 -2.70
N ASP A 70 23.52 -8.11 -3.84
CA ASP A 70 24.13 -7.94 -5.16
C ASP A 70 23.23 -7.08 -6.08
N TYR A 71 22.31 -6.31 -5.48
CA TYR A 71 21.41 -5.44 -6.20
C TYR A 71 21.90 -4.00 -6.18
N THR A 72 22.08 -3.42 -7.36
CA THR A 72 22.47 -2.02 -7.51
C THR A 72 21.31 -1.24 -8.13
N ILE A 73 20.82 -0.25 -7.40
CA ILE A 73 19.72 0.61 -7.84
C ILE A 73 20.25 1.59 -8.90
N ASP A 74 19.59 1.68 -10.04
CA ASP A 74 19.82 2.77 -11.01
C ASP A 74 19.21 4.08 -10.49
N SER A 75 19.95 4.72 -9.59
CA SER A 75 19.50 5.96 -8.94
C SER A 75 19.30 7.09 -9.95
N ASN A 76 20.08 7.16 -11.04
CA ASN A 76 19.91 8.19 -12.04
C ASN A 76 18.58 8.07 -12.75
N LEU A 77 18.19 6.83 -13.07
CA LEU A 77 16.94 6.55 -13.75
C LEU A 77 15.74 6.91 -12.85
N VAL A 78 15.70 6.43 -11.61
CA VAL A 78 14.55 6.65 -10.73
C VAL A 78 14.42 8.10 -10.27
N LEU A 79 15.51 8.79 -9.99
CA LEU A 79 15.49 10.20 -9.61
C LEU A 79 15.01 11.13 -10.75
N SER A 80 15.12 10.69 -12.01
CA SER A 80 14.63 11.45 -13.16
C SER A 80 13.10 11.65 -13.16
N VAL A 81 12.36 10.85 -12.37
CA VAL A 81 10.89 10.90 -12.27
C VAL A 81 10.38 11.16 -10.85
N ASN A 82 11.28 11.55 -9.95
CA ASN A 82 10.96 11.70 -8.52
C ASN A 82 9.75 12.62 -8.27
N GLU A 83 9.67 13.75 -8.97
CA GLU A 83 8.57 14.71 -8.84
C GLU A 83 7.21 14.12 -9.23
N LYS A 84 7.19 13.07 -10.06
CA LYS A 84 5.95 12.40 -10.50
C LYS A 84 5.34 11.48 -9.44
N LEU A 85 6.09 11.16 -8.38
CA LEU A 85 5.58 10.44 -7.22
C LEU A 85 4.70 11.30 -6.31
N ASN A 86 4.72 12.62 -6.48
CA ASN A 86 3.82 13.49 -5.74
C ASN A 86 2.36 13.06 -6.02
N ASP A 87 1.56 12.90 -4.96
CA ASP A 87 0.16 12.45 -5.00
C ASP A 87 -0.04 11.01 -5.52
N VAL A 88 1.02 10.21 -5.64
CA VAL A 88 0.91 8.78 -5.97
C VAL A 88 0.85 7.97 -4.67
N GLN A 89 -0.20 7.18 -4.54
CA GLN A 89 -0.36 6.18 -3.50
C GLN A 89 0.19 4.85 -4.01
N ILE A 90 0.94 4.14 -3.16
CA ILE A 90 1.51 2.85 -3.53
C ILE A 90 1.01 1.77 -2.57
N THR A 91 0.42 0.72 -3.14
CA THR A 91 0.02 -0.48 -2.40
C THR A 91 0.90 -1.65 -2.81
N ILE A 92 1.42 -2.38 -1.83
CA ILE A 92 2.22 -3.60 -2.01
C ILE A 92 1.44 -4.75 -1.40
N VAL A 93 1.03 -5.71 -2.23
CA VAL A 93 0.48 -6.98 -1.76
C VAL A 93 1.54 -8.06 -1.96
N PHE A 94 1.94 -8.72 -0.88
CA PHE A 94 3.04 -9.69 -0.92
C PHE A 94 2.82 -10.88 0.01
N ALA A 95 3.64 -11.91 -0.17
CA ALA A 95 3.63 -13.06 0.73
C ALA A 95 5.04 -13.46 1.14
N THR A 96 5.27 -13.66 2.43
CA THR A 96 6.60 -14.05 2.96
C THR A 96 7.08 -15.42 2.48
N TRP A 97 6.16 -16.28 2.06
CA TRP A 97 6.44 -17.61 1.51
C TRP A 97 6.76 -17.59 -0.01
N CYS A 98 6.48 -16.49 -0.72
CA CYS A 98 6.68 -16.38 -2.17
C CYS A 98 8.14 -15.97 -2.49
N PRO A 99 8.87 -16.74 -3.33
CA PRO A 99 10.25 -16.39 -3.69
C PRO A 99 10.38 -15.04 -4.40
N ASP A 100 9.41 -14.69 -5.26
CA ASP A 100 9.41 -13.41 -5.96
C ASP A 100 9.17 -12.24 -5.00
N SER A 101 8.25 -12.40 -4.03
CA SER A 101 8.10 -11.43 -2.94
C SER A 101 9.39 -11.26 -2.13
N GLN A 102 10.09 -12.36 -1.83
CA GLN A 102 11.36 -12.31 -1.09
C GLN A 102 12.47 -11.59 -1.86
N ARG A 103 12.40 -11.57 -3.18
CA ARG A 103 13.37 -10.91 -4.05
C ARG A 103 12.98 -9.46 -4.33
N GLU A 104 11.74 -9.21 -4.76
CA GLU A 104 11.36 -7.93 -5.33
C GLU A 104 10.88 -6.90 -4.29
N VAL A 105 10.21 -7.34 -3.20
CA VAL A 105 9.70 -6.39 -2.19
C VAL A 105 10.81 -5.59 -1.51
N PRO A 106 11.93 -6.20 -1.07
CA PRO A 106 13.04 -5.43 -0.50
C PRO A 106 13.61 -4.40 -1.47
N ARG A 107 13.84 -4.80 -2.73
CA ARG A 107 14.39 -3.94 -3.78
C ARG A 107 13.48 -2.75 -4.04
N PHE A 108 12.19 -3.01 -4.18
CA PHE A 108 11.19 -1.98 -4.42
C PHE A 108 11.13 -0.95 -3.29
N ILE A 109 11.10 -1.40 -2.03
CA ILE A 109 11.11 -0.50 -0.87
C ILE A 109 12.38 0.36 -0.85
N GLU A 110 13.55 -0.21 -1.14
CA GLU A 110 14.81 0.54 -1.15
C GLU A 110 14.90 1.52 -2.35
N ILE A 111 14.34 1.16 -3.51
CA ILE A 111 14.18 2.11 -4.63
C ILE A 111 13.37 3.32 -4.20
N LEU A 112 12.23 3.10 -3.54
CA LEU A 112 11.38 4.19 -3.06
C LEU A 112 12.10 5.07 -2.00
N ARG A 113 12.95 4.49 -1.16
CA ARG A 113 13.80 5.26 -0.23
C ARG A 113 14.80 6.15 -0.98
N VAL A 114 15.42 5.63 -2.06
CA VAL A 114 16.32 6.43 -2.93
C VAL A 114 15.56 7.57 -3.59
N MET A 115 14.28 7.35 -3.90
CA MET A 115 13.39 8.38 -4.47
C MET A 115 12.80 9.35 -3.42
N ASP A 116 13.24 9.32 -2.17
CA ASP A 116 12.70 10.09 -1.05
C ASP A 116 11.16 9.95 -0.88
N TYR A 117 10.60 8.83 -1.35
CA TYR A 117 9.18 8.53 -1.11
C TYR A 117 8.95 8.24 0.37
N PRO A 118 7.92 8.82 1.00
CA PRO A 118 7.62 8.59 2.41
C PRO A 118 7.12 7.14 2.62
N VAL A 119 8.06 6.21 2.86
CA VAL A 119 7.75 4.77 2.96
C VAL A 119 6.77 4.42 4.08
N ASP A 120 6.56 5.32 5.02
CA ASP A 120 5.54 5.17 6.06
C ASP A 120 4.10 5.36 5.50
N MET A 121 3.97 5.93 4.32
CA MET A 121 2.69 6.06 3.60
C MET A 121 2.39 4.86 2.69
N LEU A 122 3.29 3.88 2.60
CA LEU A 122 3.05 2.66 1.84
C LEU A 122 1.92 1.86 2.48
N ASN A 123 0.96 1.44 1.65
CA ASN A 123 -0.02 0.45 2.04
C ASN A 123 0.55 -0.94 1.76
N ILE A 124 1.09 -1.61 2.77
CA ILE A 124 1.73 -2.92 2.63
C ILE A 124 0.85 -3.98 3.28
N ILE A 125 0.47 -4.99 2.50
CA ILE A 125 -0.43 -6.07 2.93
C ILE A 125 0.27 -7.41 2.69
N ALA A 126 0.51 -8.15 3.77
CA ALA A 126 1.01 -9.50 3.70
C ALA A 126 -0.16 -10.51 3.69
N VAL A 127 -0.15 -11.43 2.75
CA VAL A 127 -1.25 -12.38 2.51
C VAL A 127 -0.87 -13.84 2.75
N ASP A 128 -1.90 -14.66 2.98
CA ASP A 128 -1.81 -16.11 3.04
C ASP A 128 -1.59 -16.76 1.66
N ARG A 129 -1.65 -18.11 1.58
CA ARG A 129 -1.49 -18.85 0.33
C ARG A 129 -2.66 -18.69 -0.64
N ASN A 130 -3.82 -18.32 -0.15
CA ASN A 130 -4.99 -18.03 -0.96
C ASN A 130 -4.99 -16.58 -1.48
N LYS A 131 -3.97 -15.80 -1.10
CA LYS A 131 -3.86 -14.37 -1.36
C LYS A 131 -5.01 -13.58 -0.73
N THR A 132 -5.37 -13.97 0.48
CA THR A 132 -6.43 -13.34 1.29
C THR A 132 -5.89 -12.89 2.64
N VAL A 133 -6.61 -11.96 3.24
CA VAL A 133 -6.47 -11.55 4.64
C VAL A 133 -7.87 -11.53 5.23
N GLU A 134 -8.09 -12.24 6.34
CA GLU A 134 -9.43 -12.46 6.90
C GLU A 134 -10.11 -11.12 7.28
N GLU A 135 -9.33 -10.18 7.83
CA GLU A 135 -9.84 -8.91 8.36
C GLU A 135 -9.75 -7.74 7.38
N ILE A 136 -9.18 -7.96 6.18
CA ILE A 136 -8.96 -6.91 5.17
C ILE A 136 -9.56 -7.37 3.85
N ASP A 137 -10.58 -6.65 3.37
CA ASP A 137 -11.11 -6.94 2.04
C ASP A 137 -10.19 -6.32 0.97
N ILE A 138 -9.48 -7.19 0.27
CA ILE A 138 -8.56 -6.81 -0.82
C ILE A 138 -9.07 -7.24 -2.20
N LYS A 139 -10.33 -7.66 -2.31
CA LYS A 139 -10.91 -8.17 -3.57
C LYS A 139 -10.86 -7.15 -4.69
N ASP A 140 -11.14 -5.88 -4.36
CA ASP A 140 -11.14 -4.78 -5.32
C ASP A 140 -9.74 -4.49 -5.87
N LEU A 141 -8.67 -4.92 -5.18
CA LEU A 141 -7.30 -4.80 -5.68
C LEU A 141 -7.00 -5.80 -6.82
N ASN A 142 -7.84 -6.80 -7.04
CA ASN A 142 -7.71 -7.80 -8.12
C ASN A 142 -6.33 -8.45 -8.18
N VAL A 143 -5.79 -8.85 -7.02
CA VAL A 143 -4.45 -9.46 -6.90
C VAL A 143 -4.53 -10.96 -7.13
N ASN A 144 -4.04 -11.41 -8.27
CA ASN A 144 -3.97 -12.84 -8.62
C ASN A 144 -2.60 -13.46 -8.32
N PHE A 145 -1.55 -12.65 -8.29
CA PHE A 145 -0.16 -13.08 -8.09
C PHE A 145 0.53 -12.17 -7.08
N VAL A 146 1.58 -12.64 -6.45
CA VAL A 146 2.37 -11.90 -5.47
C VAL A 146 3.88 -12.01 -5.72
N PRO A 147 4.63 -10.89 -5.56
CA PRO A 147 4.13 -9.58 -5.16
C PRO A 147 3.36 -8.87 -6.27
N THR A 148 2.47 -7.96 -5.87
CA THR A 148 1.87 -6.97 -6.79
C THR A 148 2.09 -5.59 -6.20
N PHE A 149 2.68 -4.69 -7.00
CA PHE A 149 2.92 -3.29 -6.66
C PHE A 149 1.95 -2.44 -7.46
N ILE A 150 1.02 -1.78 -6.78
CA ILE A 150 -0.07 -1.01 -7.39
C ILE A 150 0.20 0.47 -7.16
N PHE A 151 0.17 1.26 -8.24
CA PHE A 151 0.30 2.70 -8.21
C PHE A 151 -1.06 3.32 -8.49
N SER A 152 -1.49 4.24 -7.62
CA SER A 152 -2.78 4.92 -7.75
C SER A 152 -2.62 6.42 -7.58
N LYS A 153 -3.46 7.21 -8.27
CA LYS A 153 -3.56 8.65 -8.11
C LYS A 153 -5.03 9.04 -8.05
N ASN A 154 -5.43 9.78 -7.00
CA ASN A 154 -6.84 10.12 -6.75
C ASN A 154 -7.75 8.87 -6.77
N ASP A 155 -7.32 7.81 -6.08
CA ASP A 155 -8.00 6.51 -5.98
C ASP A 155 -8.18 5.76 -7.33
N VAL A 156 -7.53 6.21 -8.40
CA VAL A 156 -7.53 5.53 -9.70
C VAL A 156 -6.18 4.87 -9.92
N GLU A 157 -6.18 3.59 -10.24
CA GLU A 157 -4.96 2.88 -10.59
C GLU A 157 -4.36 3.42 -11.88
N ILE A 158 -3.08 3.76 -11.83
CA ILE A 158 -2.30 4.28 -12.97
C ILE A 158 -1.37 3.22 -13.57
N GLY A 159 -1.12 2.13 -12.84
CA GLY A 159 -0.34 0.99 -13.28
C GLY A 159 0.05 0.06 -12.15
N ARG A 160 0.54 -1.10 -12.51
CA ARG A 160 1.04 -2.11 -11.55
C ARG A 160 2.19 -2.92 -12.10
N ILE A 161 3.01 -3.45 -11.20
CA ILE A 161 4.03 -4.46 -11.48
C ILE A 161 3.58 -5.75 -10.79
N VAL A 162 3.57 -6.86 -11.52
CA VAL A 162 3.07 -8.16 -11.01
C VAL A 162 4.19 -9.19 -11.03
N GLU A 163 4.47 -9.82 -9.92
CA GLU A 163 5.52 -10.80 -9.65
C GLU A 163 6.94 -10.28 -9.92
N MET A 164 7.29 -10.07 -11.14
CA MET A 164 8.61 -9.58 -11.59
C MET A 164 8.43 -8.42 -12.56
N PRO A 165 9.40 -7.49 -12.61
CA PRO A 165 9.36 -6.45 -13.61
C PRO A 165 9.54 -7.02 -15.02
N VAL A 166 9.04 -6.31 -16.03
CA VAL A 166 9.22 -6.66 -17.45
C VAL A 166 10.68 -6.47 -17.84
N SER A 167 11.34 -5.42 -17.33
CA SER A 167 12.77 -5.15 -17.54
C SER A 167 13.49 -5.08 -16.21
N THR A 168 13.43 -3.95 -15.52
CA THR A 168 13.90 -3.76 -14.15
C THR A 168 12.81 -3.03 -13.36
N LEU A 169 12.84 -3.13 -12.02
CA LEU A 169 11.89 -2.40 -11.18
C LEU A 169 11.95 -0.90 -11.47
N GLU A 170 13.15 -0.37 -11.62
CA GLU A 170 13.37 1.04 -11.93
C GLU A 170 12.73 1.45 -13.26
N SER A 171 12.93 0.65 -14.31
CA SER A 171 12.35 0.93 -15.64
C SER A 171 10.82 0.88 -15.62
N ASP A 172 10.26 -0.13 -14.96
CA ASP A 172 8.81 -0.31 -14.88
C ASP A 172 8.15 0.81 -14.05
N ILE A 173 8.78 1.22 -12.93
CA ILE A 173 8.34 2.38 -12.14
C ILE A 173 8.31 3.64 -13.01
N VAL A 174 9.41 3.90 -13.73
CA VAL A 174 9.53 5.06 -14.62
C VAL A 174 8.45 5.02 -15.70
N GLU A 175 8.23 3.88 -16.34
CA GLU A 175 7.20 3.73 -17.38
C GLU A 175 5.79 4.02 -16.83
N ILE A 176 5.46 3.51 -15.65
CA ILE A 176 4.15 3.76 -15.00
C ILE A 176 3.98 5.25 -14.71
N LEU A 177 5.00 5.91 -14.14
CA LEU A 177 4.93 7.32 -13.78
C LEU A 177 4.92 8.25 -15.00
N PHE A 178 5.44 7.82 -16.15
CA PHE A 178 5.38 8.60 -17.39
C PHE A 178 4.03 8.49 -18.10
N LYS A 179 3.29 7.41 -17.93
CA LYS A 179 1.96 7.23 -18.55
C LYS A 179 0.88 8.15 -17.96
N THR A 180 1.16 8.82 -16.85
CA THR A 180 0.23 9.68 -16.09
C THR A 180 0.29 11.16 -16.48
N ASN A 181 0.39 11.47 -17.75
CA ASN A 181 0.25 12.86 -18.22
C ASN A 181 -1.19 13.18 -18.57
#